data_af36031eea524a707828b730f48bbb9e
#
_entry.id   af36031eea524a707828b730f48bbb9e
#
_cell.length_a   1.000
_cell.length_b   1.000
_cell.length_c   1.000
_cell.angle_alpha   90.00
_cell.angle_beta   90.00
_cell.angle_gamma   90.00
#
_symmetry.space_group_name_H-M   'P 1'
#
loop_
_entity.id
_entity.type
_entity.pdbx_description
1 polymer ?
#
loop_
_entity_poly.entity_id
_entity_poly.type
_entity_poly.pdbx_seq_one_letter_code
_entity_poly.pdbx_strand_id
1 'polypeptide(L)'
;MKALAFDVGGTKIYSAVIDDKGNFVTEVEKHSTPRDLDKIREIFLSVIAKHDSEIDAIAFSTAGACNNDHTGILGSTGNMVEGYSKFDFQSLSSTKPVYVENDANCAAWAEHVNGASKGMPNSIMLTLGTGVGGGIILNDKLYKGKSGAAGEMHFKMRTDKHRPCTCGSYDCFEAYTSGTGLKKTAEEMLNNPNVTTYDV
;
A
#
# COMPACT_ATOMS: atom_id res chain seq x y z
N MET A 1 20.75 -8.18 8.70
CA MET A 1 20.17 -8.31 7.34
C MET A 1 19.76 -6.92 6.86
N LYS A 2 19.94 -6.64 5.56
CA LYS A 2 19.52 -5.39 4.93
C LYS A 2 18.61 -5.69 3.75
N ALA A 3 17.55 -4.94 3.57
CA ALA A 3 16.66 -5.05 2.44
C ALA A 3 16.55 -3.72 1.69
N LEU A 4 16.54 -3.76 0.37
CA LEU A 4 16.10 -2.63 -0.43
C LEU A 4 14.57 -2.64 -0.45
N ALA A 5 13.99 -1.66 0.18
CA ALA A 5 12.54 -1.49 0.27
C ALA A 5 12.07 -0.47 -0.78
N PHE A 6 11.00 -0.81 -1.47
CA PHE A 6 10.25 0.09 -2.34
C PHE A 6 8.85 0.32 -1.76
N ASP A 7 8.38 1.55 -1.78
CA ASP A 7 6.98 1.91 -1.58
C ASP A 7 6.42 2.46 -2.89
N VAL A 8 5.51 1.70 -3.50
CA VAL A 8 5.05 1.91 -4.89
C VAL A 8 3.60 2.37 -4.89
N GLY A 9 3.42 3.66 -4.99
CA GLY A 9 2.09 4.27 -5.16
C GLY A 9 1.81 4.69 -6.60
N GLY A 10 0.57 5.06 -6.87
CA GLY A 10 0.12 5.48 -8.20
C GLY A 10 0.74 6.77 -8.73
N THR A 11 1.41 7.56 -7.90
CA THR A 11 2.03 8.84 -8.28
C THR A 11 3.51 8.93 -7.95
N LYS A 12 3.98 8.16 -6.97
CA LYS A 12 5.35 8.21 -6.47
C LYS A 12 5.83 6.81 -6.13
N ILE A 13 7.13 6.59 -6.34
CA ILE A 13 7.87 5.43 -5.88
C ILE A 13 8.94 5.97 -4.93
N TYR A 14 8.97 5.45 -3.71
CA TYR A 14 10.04 5.70 -2.76
C TYR A 14 10.90 4.44 -2.63
N SER A 15 12.19 4.61 -2.36
CA SER A 15 13.09 3.50 -2.09
C SER A 15 14.16 3.87 -1.09
N ALA A 16 14.55 2.91 -0.26
CA ALA A 16 15.67 3.02 0.67
C ALA A 16 16.17 1.64 1.07
N VAL A 17 17.43 1.53 1.47
CA VAL A 17 17.92 0.35 2.18
C VAL A 17 17.58 0.48 3.64
N ILE A 18 16.97 -0.57 4.21
CA ILE A 18 16.61 -0.66 5.63
C ILE A 18 17.28 -1.87 6.28
N ASP A 19 17.59 -1.77 7.56
CA ASP A 19 18.11 -2.88 8.36
C ASP A 19 16.97 -3.71 9.00
N ASP A 20 17.33 -4.81 9.67
CA ASP A 20 16.41 -5.70 10.37
C ASP A 20 15.77 -5.09 11.63
N LYS A 21 16.17 -3.89 12.02
CA LYS A 21 15.54 -3.11 13.09
C LYS A 21 14.59 -2.03 12.56
N GLY A 22 14.50 -1.89 11.23
CA GLY A 22 13.68 -0.87 10.56
C GLY A 22 14.36 0.49 10.45
N ASN A 23 15.67 0.59 10.69
CA ASN A 23 16.39 1.85 10.50
C ASN A 23 16.74 2.04 9.02
N PHE A 24 16.65 3.29 8.55
CA PHE A 24 17.15 3.67 7.24
C PHE A 24 18.68 3.63 7.22
N VAL A 25 19.24 2.83 6.31
CA VAL A 25 20.70 2.73 6.05
C VAL A 25 21.12 3.75 5.00
N THR A 26 20.21 4.07 4.07
CA THR A 26 20.41 5.10 3.04
C THR A 26 19.36 6.20 3.19
N GLU A 27 19.58 7.31 2.51
CA GLU A 27 18.53 8.30 2.29
C GLU A 27 17.41 7.72 1.43
N VAL A 28 16.20 8.27 1.60
CA VAL A 28 15.03 7.87 0.82
C VAL A 28 15.11 8.51 -0.57
N GLU A 29 15.20 7.70 -1.59
CA GLU A 29 15.10 8.13 -2.98
C GLU A 29 13.62 8.23 -3.39
N LYS A 30 13.32 9.17 -4.28
CA LYS A 30 11.96 9.42 -4.76
C LYS A 30 11.92 9.56 -6.27
N HIS A 31 11.04 8.82 -6.89
CA HIS A 31 10.72 8.88 -8.31
C HIS A 31 9.23 9.14 -8.53
N SER A 32 8.88 9.79 -9.65
CA SER A 32 7.49 9.82 -10.10
C SER A 32 7.12 8.46 -10.67
N THR A 33 5.91 7.96 -10.38
CA THR A 33 5.43 6.70 -10.97
C THR A 33 5.05 6.92 -12.44
N PRO A 34 5.76 6.30 -13.40
CA PRO A 34 5.41 6.38 -14.81
C PRO A 34 4.07 5.70 -15.11
N ARG A 35 3.42 6.13 -16.21
CA ARG A 35 2.22 5.45 -16.75
C ARG A 35 2.59 4.39 -17.80
N ASP A 36 3.72 3.71 -17.58
CA ASP A 36 4.34 2.74 -18.47
C ASP A 36 5.05 1.69 -17.63
N LEU A 37 4.74 0.41 -17.85
CA LEU A 37 5.29 -0.70 -17.06
C LEU A 37 6.80 -0.89 -17.28
N ASP A 38 7.28 -0.68 -18.52
CA ASP A 38 8.70 -0.86 -18.83
C ASP A 38 9.53 0.23 -18.12
N LYS A 39 9.03 1.46 -18.08
CA LYS A 39 9.68 2.54 -17.33
C LYS A 39 9.66 2.32 -15.81
N ILE A 40 8.59 1.73 -15.27
CA ILE A 40 8.56 1.31 -13.87
C ILE A 40 9.64 0.26 -13.61
N ARG A 41 9.74 -0.73 -14.51
CA ARG A 41 10.76 -1.77 -14.44
C ARG A 41 12.19 -1.20 -14.51
N GLU A 42 12.43 -0.25 -15.41
CA GLU A 42 13.71 0.45 -15.52
C GLU A 42 14.11 1.14 -14.22
N ILE A 43 13.17 1.83 -13.56
CA ILE A 43 13.40 2.45 -12.25
C ILE A 43 13.81 1.39 -11.23
N PHE A 44 13.04 0.30 -11.10
CA PHE A 44 13.35 -0.76 -10.15
C PHE A 44 14.73 -1.36 -10.40
N LEU A 45 15.05 -1.73 -11.64
CA LEU A 45 16.34 -2.31 -11.99
C LEU A 45 17.50 -1.35 -11.75
N SER A 46 17.32 -0.08 -12.05
CA SER A 46 18.34 0.96 -11.82
C SER A 46 18.67 1.11 -10.32
N VAL A 47 17.63 1.16 -9.46
CA VAL A 47 17.82 1.28 -8.02
C VAL A 47 18.38 -0.02 -7.43
N ILE A 48 17.91 -1.19 -7.88
CA ILE A 48 18.45 -2.49 -7.45
C ILE A 48 19.95 -2.57 -7.80
N ALA A 49 20.34 -2.26 -9.02
CA ALA A 49 21.73 -2.30 -9.45
C ALA A 49 22.66 -1.41 -8.60
N LYS A 50 22.15 -0.24 -8.16
CA LYS A 50 22.90 0.69 -7.29
C LYS A 50 23.22 0.08 -5.92
N HIS A 51 22.32 -0.73 -5.37
CA HIS A 51 22.39 -1.25 -4.00
C HIS A 51 22.68 -2.77 -3.92
N ASP A 52 22.82 -3.47 -5.05
CA ASP A 52 22.87 -4.94 -5.09
C ASP A 52 23.95 -5.56 -4.19
N SER A 53 25.11 -4.93 -4.07
CA SER A 53 26.23 -5.46 -3.27
C SER A 53 26.02 -5.31 -1.75
N GLU A 54 25.09 -4.48 -1.29
CA GLU A 54 24.91 -4.18 0.14
C GLU A 54 23.63 -4.73 0.75
N ILE A 55 22.77 -5.38 -0.05
CA ILE A 55 21.45 -5.88 0.37
C ILE A 55 21.37 -7.41 0.33
N ASP A 56 20.55 -7.97 1.17
CA ASP A 56 20.26 -9.41 1.25
C ASP A 56 18.94 -9.78 0.58
N ALA A 57 18.02 -8.82 0.45
CA ALA A 57 16.67 -9.02 -0.09
C ALA A 57 16.13 -7.75 -0.73
N ILE A 58 15.07 -7.89 -1.53
CA ILE A 58 14.29 -6.80 -2.13
C ILE A 58 12.85 -6.94 -1.65
N ALA A 59 12.24 -5.84 -1.21
CA ALA A 59 10.88 -5.82 -0.70
C ALA A 59 10.07 -4.69 -1.35
N PHE A 60 8.84 -5.00 -1.75
CA PHE A 60 7.90 -4.07 -2.32
C PHE A 60 6.67 -3.93 -1.43
N SER A 61 6.41 -2.73 -0.94
CA SER A 61 5.13 -2.25 -0.44
C SER A 61 4.38 -1.66 -1.63
N THR A 62 3.17 -2.12 -1.95
CA THR A 62 2.48 -1.66 -3.16
C THR A 62 0.96 -1.68 -3.01
N ALA A 63 0.30 -0.81 -3.77
CA ALA A 63 -1.15 -0.82 -3.88
C ALA A 63 -1.65 -2.13 -4.52
N GLY A 64 -2.77 -2.64 -4.02
CA GLY A 64 -3.44 -3.86 -4.49
C GLY A 64 -3.27 -5.05 -3.55
N ALA A 65 -4.18 -6.01 -3.64
CA ALA A 65 -4.12 -7.24 -2.87
C ALA A 65 -2.95 -8.13 -3.34
N CYS A 66 -2.14 -8.62 -2.41
CA CYS A 66 -0.98 -9.46 -2.68
C CYS A 66 -1.25 -10.91 -2.28
N ASN A 67 -0.66 -11.85 -3.03
CA ASN A 67 -0.80 -13.28 -2.73
C ASN A 67 -0.14 -13.66 -1.40
N ASN A 68 -0.53 -14.81 -0.86
CA ASN A 68 -0.02 -15.29 0.43
C ASN A 68 1.47 -15.66 0.39
N ASP A 69 2.00 -15.95 -0.79
CA ASP A 69 3.40 -16.31 -1.00
C ASP A 69 4.31 -15.09 -1.14
N HIS A 70 3.76 -13.87 -1.09
CA HIS A 70 4.49 -12.61 -1.23
C HIS A 70 5.27 -12.47 -2.56
N THR A 71 4.78 -13.11 -3.63
CA THR A 71 5.48 -13.12 -4.93
C THR A 71 4.91 -12.13 -5.93
N GLY A 72 3.69 -11.62 -5.70
CA GLY A 72 3.04 -10.70 -6.65
C GLY A 72 1.66 -10.25 -6.21
N ILE A 73 1.00 -9.55 -7.11
CA ILE A 73 -0.29 -8.87 -6.91
C ILE A 73 -1.40 -9.72 -7.51
N LEU A 74 -2.50 -9.91 -6.76
CA LEU A 74 -3.71 -10.59 -7.23
C LEU A 74 -4.65 -9.66 -7.98
N GLY A 75 -4.66 -8.40 -7.60
CA GLY A 75 -5.48 -7.37 -8.19
C GLY A 75 -4.96 -5.99 -7.84
N SER A 76 -5.03 -5.07 -8.78
CA SER A 76 -4.61 -3.68 -8.58
C SER A 76 -5.81 -2.76 -8.52
N THR A 77 -5.70 -1.71 -7.73
CA THR A 77 -6.64 -0.59 -7.75
C THR A 77 -6.46 0.23 -9.01
N GLY A 78 -7.49 0.96 -9.45
CA GLY A 78 -7.44 1.82 -10.64
C GLY A 78 -6.42 2.97 -10.61
N ASN A 79 -5.67 3.10 -9.50
CA ASN A 79 -4.64 4.13 -9.33
C ASN A 79 -3.30 3.77 -9.98
N MET A 80 -3.08 2.49 -10.28
CA MET A 80 -1.86 2.01 -10.95
C MET A 80 -2.03 1.97 -12.46
N VAL A 81 -0.90 1.91 -13.18
CA VAL A 81 -0.90 1.75 -14.64
C VAL A 81 -1.56 0.42 -15.04
N GLU A 82 -2.19 0.41 -16.19
CA GLU A 82 -2.80 -0.81 -16.75
C GLU A 82 -1.77 -1.95 -16.85
N GLY A 83 -2.18 -3.15 -16.47
CA GLY A 83 -1.30 -4.33 -16.46
C GLY A 83 -0.42 -4.47 -15.23
N TYR A 84 -0.36 -3.50 -14.31
CA TYR A 84 0.50 -3.56 -13.12
C TYR A 84 0.21 -4.78 -12.23
N SER A 85 -1.02 -5.25 -12.14
CA SER A 85 -1.37 -6.48 -11.42
C SER A 85 -0.73 -7.76 -11.99
N LYS A 86 -0.21 -7.69 -13.21
CA LYS A 86 0.51 -8.80 -13.88
C LYS A 86 2.03 -8.57 -13.91
N PHE A 87 2.51 -7.54 -13.22
CA PHE A 87 3.94 -7.25 -13.19
C PHE A 87 4.70 -8.39 -12.51
N ASP A 88 5.71 -8.92 -13.21
CA ASP A 88 6.55 -9.99 -12.70
C ASP A 88 7.67 -9.42 -11.82
N PHE A 89 7.40 -9.29 -10.53
CA PHE A 89 8.38 -8.82 -9.54
C PHE A 89 9.53 -9.80 -9.37
N GLN A 90 9.29 -11.11 -9.50
CA GLN A 90 10.31 -12.13 -9.27
C GLN A 90 11.42 -12.05 -10.31
N SER A 91 11.11 -11.59 -11.52
CA SER A 91 12.09 -11.40 -12.59
C SER A 91 13.06 -10.23 -12.38
N LEU A 92 12.86 -9.41 -11.34
CA LEU A 92 13.74 -8.28 -11.02
C LEU A 92 15.09 -8.70 -10.42
N SER A 93 15.16 -9.90 -9.85
CA SER A 93 16.44 -10.46 -9.35
C SER A 93 16.46 -11.97 -9.49
N SER A 94 17.61 -12.51 -9.93
CA SER A 94 17.87 -13.95 -9.94
C SER A 94 18.73 -14.42 -8.76
N THR A 95 19.27 -13.49 -8.00
CA THR A 95 20.24 -13.77 -6.93
C THR A 95 19.72 -13.48 -5.54
N LYS A 96 18.71 -12.62 -5.43
CA LYS A 96 18.14 -12.20 -4.14
C LYS A 96 16.64 -12.48 -4.09
N PRO A 97 16.12 -12.87 -2.92
CA PRO A 97 14.68 -13.03 -2.74
C PRO A 97 13.96 -11.69 -2.92
N VAL A 98 12.82 -11.74 -3.61
CA VAL A 98 11.94 -10.59 -3.84
C VAL A 98 10.62 -10.85 -3.15
N TYR A 99 10.19 -9.93 -2.30
CA TYR A 99 8.95 -9.99 -1.54
C TYR A 99 8.03 -8.84 -1.93
N VAL A 100 6.74 -9.14 -2.06
CA VAL A 100 5.70 -8.16 -2.41
C VAL A 100 4.57 -8.23 -1.39
N GLU A 101 4.21 -7.09 -0.80
CA GLU A 101 3.10 -7.00 0.13
C GLU A 101 2.28 -5.73 -0.13
N ASN A 102 1.01 -5.78 0.27
CA ASN A 102 0.11 -4.64 0.23
C ASN A 102 0.60 -3.52 1.17
N ASP A 103 0.44 -2.26 0.76
CA ASP A 103 0.88 -1.06 1.48
C ASP A 103 0.25 -0.92 2.88
N ALA A 104 -1.05 -1.16 3.02
CA ALA A 104 -1.72 -1.11 4.31
C ALA A 104 -1.31 -2.29 5.23
N ASN A 105 -1.05 -3.46 4.67
CA ASN A 105 -0.48 -4.59 5.40
C ASN A 105 0.93 -4.28 5.90
N CYS A 106 1.77 -3.68 5.05
CA CYS A 106 3.11 -3.23 5.45
C CYS A 106 3.04 -2.21 6.59
N ALA A 107 2.12 -1.24 6.50
CA ALA A 107 1.91 -0.24 7.54
C ALA A 107 1.45 -0.88 8.86
N ALA A 108 0.48 -1.81 8.81
CA ALA A 108 0.02 -2.54 10.00
C ALA A 108 1.14 -3.35 10.65
N TRP A 109 1.99 -3.99 9.84
CA TRP A 109 3.14 -4.73 10.34
C TRP A 109 4.19 -3.81 10.97
N ALA A 110 4.46 -2.66 10.36
CA ALA A 110 5.38 -1.67 10.92
C ALA A 110 4.91 -1.14 12.29
N GLU A 111 3.60 -0.86 12.43
CA GLU A 111 3.00 -0.46 13.71
C GLU A 111 3.08 -1.58 14.76
N HIS A 112 2.94 -2.83 14.36
CA HIS A 112 3.07 -3.98 15.26
C HIS A 112 4.52 -4.17 15.76
N VAL A 113 5.50 -4.02 14.88
CA VAL A 113 6.91 -4.26 15.24
C VAL A 113 7.52 -3.07 16.00
N ASN A 114 7.26 -1.84 15.55
CA ASN A 114 7.95 -0.65 16.01
C ASN A 114 7.05 0.50 16.47
N GLY A 115 5.72 0.42 16.20
CA GLY A 115 4.81 1.54 16.40
C GLY A 115 3.81 1.35 17.54
N ALA A 116 2.60 1.89 17.33
CA ALA A 116 1.55 2.01 18.34
C ALA A 116 0.97 0.67 18.80
N SER A 117 1.04 -0.38 18.01
CA SER A 117 0.55 -1.72 18.36
C SER A 117 1.65 -2.68 18.83
N LYS A 118 2.86 -2.17 19.11
CA LYS A 118 3.96 -2.98 19.63
C LYS A 118 3.60 -3.68 20.94
N GLY A 119 3.79 -4.99 20.99
CA GLY A 119 3.43 -5.83 22.14
C GLY A 119 1.96 -6.20 22.22
N MET A 120 1.13 -5.82 21.25
CA MET A 120 -0.26 -6.24 21.13
C MET A 120 -0.36 -7.41 20.15
N PRO A 121 -0.69 -8.64 20.60
CA PRO A 121 -0.72 -9.81 19.73
C PRO A 121 -1.85 -9.75 18.68
N ASN A 122 -2.85 -8.89 18.91
CA ASN A 122 -3.97 -8.70 18.01
C ASN A 122 -4.25 -7.21 17.84
N SER A 123 -4.30 -6.76 16.60
CA SER A 123 -4.60 -5.36 16.26
C SER A 123 -5.20 -5.25 14.85
N ILE A 124 -5.92 -4.17 14.64
CA ILE A 124 -6.41 -3.77 13.32
C ILE A 124 -5.93 -2.35 13.07
N MET A 125 -5.34 -2.11 11.93
CA MET A 125 -4.96 -0.78 11.45
C MET A 125 -5.82 -0.41 10.26
N LEU A 126 -6.25 0.85 10.22
CA LEU A 126 -6.90 1.46 9.06
C LEU A 126 -6.04 2.61 8.54
N THR A 127 -5.83 2.66 7.25
CA THR A 127 -5.20 3.79 6.56
C THR A 127 -6.28 4.63 5.90
N LEU A 128 -6.37 5.91 6.27
CA LEU A 128 -7.35 6.86 5.74
C LEU A 128 -6.62 7.88 4.85
N GLY A 129 -6.48 7.53 3.57
CA GLY A 129 -5.83 8.35 2.55
C GLY A 129 -6.79 8.72 1.42
N THR A 130 -6.36 8.61 0.17
CA THR A 130 -7.23 8.74 -1.01
C THR A 130 -8.38 7.72 -0.96
N GLY A 131 -8.10 6.50 -0.50
CA GLY A 131 -9.05 5.45 -0.19
C GLY A 131 -8.95 5.03 1.28
N VAL A 132 -9.48 3.85 1.58
CA VAL A 132 -9.34 3.17 2.88
C VAL A 132 -8.62 1.85 2.67
N GLY A 133 -7.47 1.71 3.29
CA GLY A 133 -6.77 0.44 3.40
C GLY A 133 -6.87 -0.12 4.82
N GLY A 134 -6.49 -1.37 5.00
CA GLY A 134 -6.44 -1.99 6.33
C GLY A 134 -5.47 -3.15 6.39
N GLY A 135 -4.98 -3.40 7.60
CA GLY A 135 -4.17 -4.57 7.91
C GLY A 135 -4.56 -5.16 9.27
N ILE A 136 -4.50 -6.46 9.38
CA ILE A 136 -4.93 -7.20 10.55
C ILE A 136 -3.75 -7.99 11.10
N ILE A 137 -3.47 -7.84 12.37
CA ILE A 137 -2.53 -8.68 13.11
C ILE A 137 -3.33 -9.62 14.02
N LEU A 138 -3.07 -10.92 13.93
CA LEU A 138 -3.64 -11.95 14.80
C LEU A 138 -2.54 -12.87 15.30
N ASN A 139 -2.44 -13.01 16.63
CA ASN A 139 -1.42 -13.84 17.29
C ASN A 139 0.01 -13.51 16.81
N ASP A 140 0.34 -12.21 16.82
CA ASP A 140 1.65 -11.67 16.40
C ASP A 140 2.00 -11.96 14.92
N LYS A 141 0.99 -12.16 14.07
CA LYS A 141 1.19 -12.44 12.63
C LYS A 141 0.25 -11.60 11.79
N LEU A 142 0.73 -11.15 10.65
CA LEU A 142 -0.12 -10.52 9.64
C LEU A 142 -1.15 -11.54 9.12
N TYR A 143 -2.42 -11.21 9.30
CA TYR A 143 -3.53 -12.07 8.88
C TYR A 143 -4.01 -11.66 7.49
N LYS A 144 -3.71 -12.48 6.51
CA LYS A 144 -4.03 -12.25 5.10
C LYS A 144 -5.29 -13.00 4.63
N GLY A 145 -5.83 -13.91 5.47
CA GLY A 145 -6.94 -14.77 5.09
C GLY A 145 -6.56 -15.80 4.03
N LYS A 146 -7.59 -16.39 3.42
CA LYS A 146 -7.40 -17.46 2.42
C LYS A 146 -6.75 -16.94 1.12
N SER A 147 -7.09 -15.73 0.71
CA SER A 147 -6.74 -15.16 -0.61
C SER A 147 -5.83 -13.94 -0.57
N GLY A 148 -5.27 -13.60 0.59
CA GLY A 148 -4.42 -12.40 0.71
C GLY A 148 -5.17 -11.08 0.91
N ALA A 149 -6.51 -11.09 0.94
CA ALA A 149 -7.34 -9.89 0.95
C ALA A 149 -8.10 -9.65 2.28
N ALA A 150 -7.66 -10.23 3.39
CA ALA A 150 -8.39 -10.10 4.67
C ALA A 150 -8.43 -8.65 5.19
N GLY A 151 -7.43 -7.82 4.86
CA GLY A 151 -7.35 -6.41 5.24
C GLY A 151 -8.19 -5.47 4.37
N GLU A 152 -8.80 -5.97 3.30
CA GLU A 152 -9.63 -5.17 2.40
C GLU A 152 -10.98 -4.82 3.08
N MET A 153 -11.07 -3.60 3.59
CA MET A 153 -12.23 -3.12 4.37
C MET A 153 -13.38 -2.63 3.47
N HIS A 154 -13.72 -3.41 2.43
CA HIS A 154 -14.76 -3.11 1.45
C HIS A 154 -16.16 -3.54 1.91
N PHE A 155 -16.70 -2.91 2.94
CA PHE A 155 -18.08 -3.16 3.37
C PHE A 155 -19.00 -2.00 3.01
N LYS A 156 -20.27 -2.31 2.77
CA LYS A 156 -21.31 -1.34 2.47
C LYS A 156 -21.89 -0.75 3.75
N MET A 157 -22.06 0.56 3.74
CA MET A 157 -22.80 1.26 4.78
C MET A 157 -24.32 1.22 4.48
N ARG A 158 -25.12 1.19 5.51
CA ARG A 158 -26.59 1.39 5.38
C ARG A 158 -26.86 2.88 5.31
N THR A 159 -27.08 3.38 4.11
CA THR A 159 -27.40 4.78 3.84
C THR A 159 -28.28 4.85 2.59
N ASP A 160 -29.03 5.92 2.46
CA ASP A 160 -29.86 6.26 1.29
C ASP A 160 -29.20 7.27 0.34
N LYS A 161 -27.95 7.65 0.61
CA LYS A 161 -27.25 8.70 -0.15
C LYS A 161 -26.77 8.23 -1.53
N HIS A 162 -26.64 6.92 -1.76
CA HIS A 162 -26.17 6.33 -3.02
C HIS A 162 -24.85 6.94 -3.51
N ARG A 163 -23.89 7.17 -2.58
CA ARG A 163 -22.60 7.77 -2.92
C ARG A 163 -21.75 6.77 -3.70
N PRO A 164 -21.29 7.11 -4.93
CA PRO A 164 -20.48 6.21 -5.73
C PRO A 164 -19.12 5.97 -5.08
N CYS A 165 -18.59 4.75 -5.23
CA CYS A 165 -17.26 4.34 -4.80
C CYS A 165 -16.39 4.01 -6.01
N THR A 166 -15.08 4.20 -5.88
CA THR A 166 -14.08 3.91 -6.90
C THR A 166 -14.05 2.44 -7.32
N CYS A 167 -14.53 1.52 -6.46
CA CYS A 167 -14.67 0.09 -6.78
C CYS A 167 -15.82 -0.23 -7.74
N GLY A 168 -16.56 0.76 -8.24
CA GLY A 168 -17.71 0.58 -9.11
C GLY A 168 -19.03 0.28 -8.38
N SER A 169 -19.04 0.24 -7.06
CA SER A 169 -20.23 0.05 -6.23
C SER A 169 -20.70 1.39 -5.61
N TYR A 170 -21.72 1.34 -4.75
CA TYR A 170 -22.26 2.49 -4.03
C TYR A 170 -22.19 2.24 -2.52
N ASP A 171 -22.09 3.34 -1.77
CA ASP A 171 -22.17 3.35 -0.30
C ASP A 171 -21.17 2.45 0.40
N CYS A 172 -19.98 2.28 -0.20
CA CYS A 172 -18.88 1.64 0.48
C CYS A 172 -18.37 2.53 1.63
N PHE A 173 -17.87 1.93 2.69
CA PHE A 173 -17.27 2.62 3.83
C PHE A 173 -16.24 3.67 3.38
N GLU A 174 -15.38 3.31 2.42
CA GLU A 174 -14.40 4.20 1.80
C GLU A 174 -15.01 5.50 1.27
N ALA A 175 -16.19 5.44 0.63
CA ALA A 175 -16.84 6.62 0.04
C ALA A 175 -17.22 7.71 1.05
N TYR A 176 -17.21 7.37 2.34
CA TYR A 176 -17.54 8.29 3.45
C TYR A 176 -16.35 8.60 4.35
N THR A 177 -15.43 7.65 4.55
CA THR A 177 -14.39 7.73 5.60
C THR A 177 -12.99 7.96 5.07
N SER A 178 -12.74 7.79 3.76
CA SER A 178 -11.49 8.21 3.14
C SER A 178 -11.33 9.74 3.17
N GLY A 179 -10.13 10.25 2.97
CA GLY A 179 -9.89 11.69 2.83
C GLY A 179 -10.76 12.30 1.71
N THR A 180 -10.92 11.58 0.59
CA THR A 180 -11.84 11.99 -0.49
C THR A 180 -13.31 11.99 -0.03
N GLY A 181 -13.71 10.97 0.73
CA GLY A 181 -15.07 10.85 1.28
C GLY A 181 -15.36 11.94 2.31
N LEU A 182 -14.40 12.22 3.19
CA LEU A 182 -14.51 13.29 4.18
C LEU A 182 -14.67 14.66 3.52
N LYS A 183 -13.80 14.96 2.54
CA LYS A 183 -13.91 16.20 1.75
C LYS A 183 -15.30 16.35 1.14
N LYS A 184 -15.81 15.31 0.48
CA LYS A 184 -17.14 15.32 -0.12
C LYS A 184 -18.26 15.53 0.90
N THR A 185 -18.13 14.94 2.08
CA THR A 185 -19.09 15.14 3.18
C THR A 185 -19.07 16.60 3.64
N ALA A 186 -17.88 17.19 3.78
CA ALA A 186 -17.75 18.60 4.17
C ALA A 186 -18.29 19.55 3.09
N GLU A 187 -18.03 19.29 1.81
CA GLU A 187 -18.60 20.05 0.69
C GLU A 187 -20.14 20.06 0.74
N GLU A 188 -20.75 18.90 0.99
CA GLU A 188 -22.20 18.75 1.11
C GLU A 188 -22.75 19.50 2.35
N MET A 189 -22.10 19.36 3.52
CA MET A 189 -22.57 19.98 4.77
C MET A 189 -22.41 21.50 4.79
N LEU A 190 -21.32 22.01 4.24
CA LEU A 190 -20.99 23.43 4.22
C LEU A 190 -21.51 24.15 2.97
N ASN A 191 -22.08 23.42 2.03
CA ASN A 191 -22.48 23.90 0.71
C ASN A 191 -21.35 24.71 0.02
N ASN A 192 -20.12 24.23 0.16
CA ASN A 192 -18.92 24.88 -0.34
C ASN A 192 -18.02 23.88 -1.09
N PRO A 193 -17.92 23.96 -2.43
CA PRO A 193 -17.12 23.03 -3.22
C PRO A 193 -15.60 23.21 -3.07
N ASN A 194 -15.14 24.31 -2.44
CA ASN A 194 -13.73 24.64 -2.28
C ASN A 194 -13.15 24.18 -0.93
N VAL A 195 -13.92 23.44 -0.14
CA VAL A 195 -13.43 22.87 1.13
C VAL A 195 -12.31 21.86 0.86
N THR A 196 -11.27 21.92 1.67
CA THR A 196 -10.18 20.95 1.67
C THR A 196 -10.25 20.06 2.91
N THR A 197 -9.51 18.94 2.93
CA THR A 197 -9.41 18.06 4.10
C THR A 197 -8.69 18.72 5.29
N TYR A 198 -8.05 19.88 5.09
CA TYR A 198 -7.44 20.68 6.16
C TYR A 198 -8.43 21.63 6.84
N ASP A 199 -9.61 21.83 6.25
CA ASP A 199 -10.65 22.70 6.77
C ASP A 199 -11.66 21.94 7.66
N VAL A 200 -11.46 20.61 7.82
CA VAL A 200 -12.31 19.68 8.54
C VAL A 200 -11.49 18.93 9.60
#